data_a5bad6fd210fd122f4544516f6f55d67
#
_entry.id   a5bad6fd210fd122f4544516f6f55d67
#
_cell.length_a   1.000
_cell.length_b   1.000
_cell.length_c   1.000
_cell.angle_alpha   90.00
_cell.angle_beta   90.00
_cell.angle_gamma   90.00
#
_symmetry.space_group_name_H-M   'P 1'
#
loop_
_entity.id
_entity.type
_entity.pdbx_description
1 polymer ?
#
loop_
_entity_poly.entity_id
_entity_poly.type
_entity_poly.pdbx_seq_one_letter_code
_entity_poly.pdbx_strand_id
1 'polypeptide(L)'
;IRDRLLASQKLTFSLIGDESLSKRPMKRIITPLTAMGCKISSNNGLLPLSIDASDGISAIDYDMKVASAQVKSSILFSALGGNNVSSINEIIPTRNHSEIMLKNMGALIESEGSKIIVHPLKSKLNSIDISVPSDPSSAAFFVALAVINNNSNLKLTNVLLNNTRIGFVKVLNKMNCLISKSNESIHNG
;
A
#
# COMPACT_ATOMS: atom_id res chain seq x y z
N ILE A 1 -3.52 4.31 6.97
CA ILE A 1 -2.41 3.55 7.65
C ILE A 1 -2.65 3.53 9.16
N ARG A 2 -2.98 4.68 9.78
CA ARG A 2 -3.12 4.83 11.23
C ARG A 2 -4.22 3.95 11.84
N ASP A 3 -5.39 3.90 11.22
CA ASP A 3 -6.55 3.08 11.56
C ASP A 3 -6.24 1.58 11.64
N ARG A 4 -5.36 1.12 10.78
CA ARG A 4 -5.00 -0.29 10.61
C ARG A 4 -4.03 -0.78 11.68
N LEU A 5 -3.03 0.05 11.99
CA LEU A 5 -2.10 -0.21 13.08
C LEU A 5 -2.83 -0.17 14.44
N LEU A 6 -3.80 0.74 14.61
CA LEU A 6 -4.59 0.83 15.84
C LEU A 6 -5.53 -0.36 16.01
N ALA A 7 -6.15 -0.85 14.93
CA ALA A 7 -7.00 -2.04 14.99
C ALA A 7 -6.23 -3.28 15.49
N SER A 8 -4.97 -3.45 15.07
CA SER A 8 -4.13 -4.55 15.53
C SER A 8 -3.74 -4.47 17.02
N GLN A 9 -3.95 -3.33 17.67
CA GLN A 9 -3.64 -3.09 19.09
C GLN A 9 -4.81 -3.38 20.05
N LYS A 10 -5.92 -3.94 19.55
CA LYS A 10 -7.13 -4.23 20.34
C LYS A 10 -7.70 -2.99 21.05
N LEU A 11 -7.80 -1.92 20.33
CA LEU A 11 -8.25 -0.62 20.86
C LEU A 11 -9.60 -0.22 20.26
N THR A 12 -10.30 0.62 21.03
CA THR A 12 -11.44 1.40 20.53
C THR A 12 -10.98 2.83 20.30
N PHE A 13 -11.25 3.38 19.11
CA PHE A 13 -10.80 4.71 18.72
C PHE A 13 -11.71 5.34 17.66
N SER A 14 -11.63 6.67 17.54
CA SER A 14 -12.32 7.41 16.50
C SER A 14 -11.33 8.03 15.53
N LEU A 15 -11.64 7.93 14.24
CA LEU A 15 -10.91 8.60 13.17
C LEU A 15 -11.71 9.80 12.69
N ILE A 16 -11.05 10.94 12.71
CA ILE A 16 -11.54 12.19 12.14
C ILE A 16 -10.61 12.64 11.02
N GLY A 17 -11.08 13.48 10.16
CA GLY A 17 -10.31 14.06 9.05
C GLY A 17 -10.59 15.55 8.90
N ASP A 18 -9.73 16.19 8.13
CA ASP A 18 -10.01 17.54 7.63
C ASP A 18 -11.19 17.53 6.64
N GLU A 19 -11.53 18.69 6.11
CA GLU A 19 -12.64 18.82 5.16
C GLU A 19 -12.45 17.95 3.90
N SER A 20 -11.24 17.81 3.39
CA SER A 20 -10.92 17.00 2.21
C SER A 20 -11.04 15.51 2.50
N LEU A 21 -10.48 15.04 3.63
CA LEU A 21 -10.52 13.64 4.03
C LEU A 21 -11.92 13.18 4.40
N SER A 22 -12.71 14.06 5.03
CA SER A 22 -14.08 13.76 5.47
C SER A 22 -15.04 13.49 4.30
N LYS A 23 -14.73 14.00 3.12
CA LYS A 23 -15.50 13.74 1.88
C LYS A 23 -15.11 12.45 1.16
N ARG A 24 -14.06 11.74 1.61
CA ARG A 24 -13.57 10.54 0.93
C ARG A 24 -14.29 9.28 1.40
N PRO A 25 -14.75 8.42 0.47
CA PRO A 25 -15.42 7.17 0.84
C PRO A 25 -14.44 6.20 1.53
N MET A 26 -14.82 5.76 2.74
CA MET A 26 -14.05 4.83 3.58
C MET A 26 -14.53 3.37 3.46
N LYS A 27 -15.62 3.11 2.74
CA LYS A 27 -16.24 1.80 2.61
C LYS A 27 -15.23 0.72 2.19
N ARG A 28 -14.26 1.07 1.34
CA ARG A 28 -13.22 0.13 0.87
C ARG A 28 -12.32 -0.44 1.97
N ILE A 29 -12.14 0.28 3.08
CA ILE A 29 -11.38 -0.19 4.25
C ILE A 29 -12.29 -0.70 5.36
N ILE A 30 -13.50 -0.17 5.48
CA ILE A 30 -14.52 -0.65 6.43
C ILE A 30 -14.81 -2.12 6.17
N THR A 31 -15.10 -2.48 4.91
CA THR A 31 -15.49 -3.84 4.52
C THR A 31 -14.49 -4.91 4.99
N PRO A 32 -13.20 -4.87 4.63
CA PRO A 32 -12.25 -5.90 5.07
C PRO A 32 -12.01 -5.86 6.58
N LEU A 33 -11.94 -4.69 7.22
CA LEU A 33 -11.75 -4.62 8.67
C LEU A 33 -12.94 -5.18 9.45
N THR A 34 -14.18 -4.95 8.97
CA THR A 34 -15.36 -5.57 9.57
C THR A 34 -15.34 -7.10 9.39
N ALA A 35 -14.92 -7.59 8.22
CA ALA A 35 -14.74 -9.03 8.01
C ALA A 35 -13.64 -9.64 8.90
N MET A 36 -12.65 -8.82 9.33
CA MET A 36 -11.63 -9.20 10.31
C MET A 36 -12.08 -9.05 11.77
N GLY A 37 -13.35 -8.75 12.03
CA GLY A 37 -13.93 -8.68 13.38
C GLY A 37 -14.04 -7.30 13.99
N CYS A 38 -13.58 -6.23 13.32
CA CYS A 38 -13.76 -4.87 13.83
C CYS A 38 -15.23 -4.45 13.76
N LYS A 39 -15.75 -3.86 14.84
CA LYS A 39 -17.04 -3.19 14.84
C LYS A 39 -16.83 -1.75 14.40
N ILE A 40 -17.38 -1.38 13.26
CA ILE A 40 -17.14 -0.04 12.67
C ILE A 40 -18.45 0.66 12.40
N SER A 41 -18.59 1.86 12.95
CA SER A 41 -19.67 2.80 12.60
C SER A 41 -19.13 3.99 11.82
N SER A 42 -19.93 4.51 10.91
CA SER A 42 -19.55 5.63 10.03
C SER A 42 -20.77 6.45 9.65
N ASN A 43 -20.54 7.67 9.24
CA ASN A 43 -21.59 8.48 8.62
C ASN A 43 -21.66 8.14 7.12
N ASN A 44 -22.56 7.22 6.72
CA ASN A 44 -22.73 6.77 5.34
C ASN A 44 -21.43 6.31 4.64
N GLY A 45 -20.50 5.68 5.39
CA GLY A 45 -19.21 5.27 4.85
C GLY A 45 -18.18 6.39 4.72
N LEU A 46 -18.43 7.55 5.33
CA LEU A 46 -17.52 8.67 5.42
C LEU A 46 -17.00 8.84 6.86
N LEU A 47 -16.01 9.69 7.05
CA LEU A 47 -15.54 10.11 8.38
C LEU A 47 -16.61 10.98 9.09
N PRO A 48 -16.67 10.96 10.43
CA PRO A 48 -15.82 10.20 11.32
C PRO A 48 -16.13 8.69 11.31
N LEU A 49 -15.11 7.85 11.58
CA LEU A 49 -15.29 6.44 11.86
C LEU A 49 -15.09 6.18 13.35
N SER A 50 -16.00 5.42 13.97
CA SER A 50 -15.74 4.79 15.26
C SER A 50 -15.41 3.33 15.02
N ILE A 51 -14.25 2.90 15.50
CA ILE A 51 -13.71 1.56 15.29
C ILE A 51 -13.47 0.92 16.65
N ASP A 52 -14.10 -0.21 16.87
CA ASP A 52 -13.85 -1.06 18.02
C ASP A 52 -13.21 -2.37 17.56
N ALA A 53 -11.96 -2.57 17.95
CA ALA A 53 -11.17 -3.76 17.71
C ALA A 53 -10.74 -4.43 19.04
N SER A 54 -11.44 -4.16 20.13
CA SER A 54 -11.11 -4.69 21.47
C SER A 54 -11.11 -6.21 21.53
N ASP A 55 -11.96 -6.87 20.74
CA ASP A 55 -12.04 -8.33 20.65
C ASP A 55 -10.86 -8.94 19.86
N GLY A 56 -10.01 -8.10 19.27
CA GLY A 56 -8.86 -8.49 18.47
C GLY A 56 -9.22 -8.67 16.97
N ILE A 57 -8.21 -9.07 16.20
CA ILE A 57 -8.32 -9.23 14.75
C ILE A 57 -8.38 -10.72 14.41
N SER A 58 -9.42 -11.10 13.67
CA SER A 58 -9.59 -12.44 13.10
C SER A 58 -8.84 -12.56 11.77
N ALA A 59 -8.35 -13.76 11.49
CA ALA A 59 -7.77 -14.06 10.18
C ALA A 59 -8.84 -13.98 9.07
N ILE A 60 -8.40 -13.65 7.88
CA ILE A 60 -9.25 -13.54 6.71
C ILE A 60 -8.60 -14.18 5.48
N ASP A 61 -9.41 -14.82 4.65
CA ASP A 61 -9.06 -15.11 3.26
C ASP A 61 -9.88 -14.13 2.39
N TYR A 62 -9.19 -13.18 1.74
CA TYR A 62 -9.85 -12.04 1.12
C TYR A 62 -9.56 -11.93 -0.38
N ASP A 63 -10.61 -12.09 -1.17
CA ASP A 63 -10.56 -11.83 -2.61
C ASP A 63 -10.76 -10.34 -2.90
N MET A 64 -9.73 -9.69 -3.41
CA MET A 64 -9.79 -8.28 -3.78
C MET A 64 -10.59 -8.08 -5.06
N LYS A 65 -11.83 -7.60 -4.92
CA LYS A 65 -12.71 -7.29 -6.07
C LYS A 65 -12.25 -6.07 -6.87
N VAL A 66 -11.43 -5.21 -6.27
CA VAL A 66 -10.93 -3.98 -6.89
C VAL A 66 -9.45 -3.86 -6.62
N ALA A 67 -8.66 -3.57 -7.64
CA ALA A 67 -7.23 -3.31 -7.51
C ALA A 67 -6.98 -2.08 -6.64
N SER A 68 -6.63 -2.28 -5.37
CA SER A 68 -6.41 -1.21 -4.40
C SER A 68 -5.31 -1.56 -3.42
N ALA A 69 -4.15 -0.93 -3.58
CA ALA A 69 -3.07 -1.04 -2.62
C ALA A 69 -3.47 -0.59 -1.20
N GLN A 70 -4.45 0.30 -1.06
CA GLN A 70 -4.98 0.72 0.24
C GLN A 70 -5.72 -0.42 0.94
N VAL A 71 -6.58 -1.14 0.23
CA VAL A 71 -7.29 -2.32 0.75
C VAL A 71 -6.28 -3.38 1.16
N LYS A 72 -5.36 -3.74 0.27
CA LYS A 72 -4.28 -4.68 0.56
C LYS A 72 -3.51 -4.30 1.81
N SER A 73 -2.97 -3.08 1.88
CA SER A 73 -2.23 -2.62 3.05
C SER A 73 -3.09 -2.63 4.32
N SER A 74 -4.43 -2.40 4.25
CA SER A 74 -5.26 -2.48 5.45
C SER A 74 -5.30 -3.87 6.03
N ILE A 75 -5.47 -4.87 5.18
CA ILE A 75 -5.49 -6.27 5.60
C ILE A 75 -4.10 -6.69 6.10
N LEU A 76 -3.02 -6.36 5.37
CA LEU A 76 -1.64 -6.67 5.78
C LEU A 76 -1.35 -6.18 7.19
N PHE A 77 -1.53 -4.87 7.44
CA PHE A 77 -1.23 -4.29 8.76
C PHE A 77 -2.12 -4.84 9.87
N SER A 78 -3.39 -5.12 9.59
CA SER A 78 -4.29 -5.69 10.59
C SER A 78 -3.95 -7.15 10.88
N ALA A 79 -3.64 -7.95 9.86
CA ALA A 79 -3.28 -9.36 9.99
C ALA A 79 -2.01 -9.58 10.81
N LEU A 80 -1.06 -8.64 10.80
CA LEU A 80 0.14 -8.71 11.63
C LEU A 80 -0.19 -8.75 13.13
N GLY A 81 -1.29 -8.13 13.56
CA GLY A 81 -1.78 -8.18 14.94
C GLY A 81 -2.81 -9.28 15.21
N GLY A 82 -3.10 -10.11 14.24
CA GLY A 82 -4.04 -11.22 14.36
C GLY A 82 -3.47 -12.44 15.06
N ASN A 83 -4.30 -13.48 15.21
CA ASN A 83 -3.91 -14.72 15.88
C ASN A 83 -3.60 -15.86 14.87
N ASN A 84 -4.06 -15.75 13.63
CA ASN A 84 -3.91 -16.77 12.61
C ASN A 84 -3.47 -16.14 11.28
N VAL A 85 -3.01 -17.00 10.36
CA VAL A 85 -2.57 -16.63 9.02
C VAL A 85 -3.74 -16.07 8.21
N SER A 86 -3.52 -14.95 7.57
CA SER A 86 -4.47 -14.36 6.62
C SER A 86 -3.95 -14.45 5.20
N SER A 87 -4.85 -14.47 4.21
CA SER A 87 -4.46 -14.42 2.81
C SER A 87 -5.25 -13.36 2.04
N ILE A 88 -4.60 -12.83 0.99
CA ILE A 88 -5.17 -11.84 0.09
C ILE A 88 -4.96 -12.31 -1.33
N ASN A 89 -6.02 -12.43 -2.11
CA ASN A 89 -5.96 -12.71 -3.54
C ASN A 89 -6.09 -11.41 -4.33
N GLU A 90 -5.06 -11.07 -5.11
CA GLU A 90 -5.06 -9.95 -6.04
C GLU A 90 -5.31 -10.45 -7.46
N ILE A 91 -6.52 -10.28 -7.99
CA ILE A 91 -6.81 -10.59 -9.41
C ILE A 91 -5.96 -9.69 -10.33
N ILE A 92 -5.80 -8.42 -9.95
CA ILE A 92 -4.96 -7.45 -10.62
C ILE A 92 -3.89 -6.98 -9.63
N PRO A 93 -2.60 -7.22 -9.91
CA PRO A 93 -1.52 -6.82 -9.02
C PRO A 93 -1.53 -5.33 -8.71
N THR A 94 -1.37 -4.97 -7.45
CA THR A 94 -1.24 -3.59 -7.00
C THR A 94 0.18 -3.30 -6.51
N ARG A 95 0.43 -2.06 -6.06
CA ARG A 95 1.72 -1.65 -5.50
C ARG A 95 2.11 -2.53 -4.31
N ASN A 96 3.36 -2.97 -4.26
CA ASN A 96 3.89 -3.93 -3.27
C ASN A 96 4.82 -3.31 -2.22
N HIS A 97 4.77 -1.99 -2.04
CA HIS A 97 5.68 -1.31 -1.10
C HIS A 97 5.48 -1.75 0.35
N SER A 98 4.23 -2.01 0.77
CA SER A 98 3.95 -2.46 2.13
C SER A 98 4.54 -3.84 2.40
N GLU A 99 4.43 -4.75 1.44
CA GLU A 99 4.99 -6.11 1.54
C GLU A 99 6.52 -6.06 1.64
N ILE A 100 7.15 -5.30 0.74
CA ILE A 100 8.62 -5.16 0.73
C ILE A 100 9.10 -4.57 2.05
N MET A 101 8.52 -3.46 2.48
CA MET A 101 8.90 -2.79 3.73
C MET A 101 8.72 -3.70 4.94
N LEU A 102 7.57 -4.35 5.07
CA LEU A 102 7.28 -5.22 6.20
C LEU A 102 8.18 -6.46 6.23
N LYS A 103 8.50 -7.06 5.07
CA LYS A 103 9.47 -8.16 4.97
C LYS A 103 10.84 -7.73 5.48
N ASN A 104 11.31 -6.57 5.09
CA ASN A 104 12.60 -6.03 5.55
C ASN A 104 12.61 -5.71 7.05
N MET A 105 11.45 -5.41 7.62
CA MET A 105 11.28 -5.25 9.05
C MET A 105 11.12 -6.59 9.80
N GLY A 106 11.18 -7.72 9.10
CA GLY A 106 11.13 -9.07 9.69
C GLY A 106 9.72 -9.68 9.76
N ALA A 107 8.71 -9.09 9.13
CA ALA A 107 7.40 -9.73 9.01
C ALA A 107 7.45 -10.92 8.05
N LEU A 108 6.82 -12.03 8.43
CA LEU A 108 6.68 -13.19 7.56
C LEU A 108 5.49 -12.96 6.61
N ILE A 109 5.80 -12.58 5.38
CA ILE A 109 4.85 -12.37 4.30
C ILE A 109 5.33 -13.16 3.09
N GLU A 110 4.50 -14.02 2.55
CA GLU A 110 4.80 -14.83 1.38
C GLU A 110 3.97 -14.33 0.19
N SER A 111 4.46 -14.57 -1.03
CA SER A 111 3.77 -14.18 -2.25
C SER A 111 3.85 -15.34 -3.24
N GLU A 112 2.71 -15.92 -3.57
CA GLU A 112 2.58 -17.07 -4.47
C GLU A 112 1.62 -16.68 -5.61
N GLY A 113 2.19 -16.27 -6.74
CA GLY A 113 1.39 -15.76 -7.85
C GLY A 113 0.58 -14.52 -7.47
N SER A 114 -0.75 -14.65 -7.49
CA SER A 114 -1.68 -13.58 -7.09
C SER A 114 -2.01 -13.59 -5.59
N LYS A 115 -1.57 -14.61 -4.86
CA LYS A 115 -1.89 -14.80 -3.44
C LYS A 115 -0.77 -14.25 -2.56
N ILE A 116 -1.15 -13.45 -1.57
CA ILE A 116 -0.25 -12.91 -0.55
C ILE A 116 -0.68 -13.51 0.79
N ILE A 117 0.24 -14.14 1.48
CA ILE A 117 0.03 -14.81 2.76
C ILE A 117 0.73 -13.98 3.84
N VAL A 118 0.02 -13.67 4.91
CA VAL A 118 0.50 -12.85 6.02
C VAL A 118 0.40 -13.64 7.32
N HIS A 119 1.52 -13.80 7.98
CA HIS A 119 1.59 -14.44 9.27
C HIS A 119 1.52 -13.40 10.40
N PRO A 120 0.86 -13.70 11.52
CA PRO A 120 0.89 -12.85 12.70
C PRO A 120 2.31 -12.62 13.20
N LEU A 121 2.56 -11.44 13.75
CA LEU A 121 3.86 -11.13 14.35
C LEU A 121 4.09 -11.99 15.61
N LYS A 122 5.24 -12.64 15.67
CA LYS A 122 5.72 -13.35 16.87
C LYS A 122 6.56 -12.45 17.78
N SER A 123 7.08 -11.37 17.23
CA SER A 123 7.92 -10.38 17.94
C SER A 123 7.71 -9.00 17.30
N LYS A 124 8.27 -7.98 17.92
CA LYS A 124 8.25 -6.62 17.37
C LYS A 124 9.01 -6.59 16.03
N LEU A 125 8.52 -5.79 15.10
CA LEU A 125 9.22 -5.50 13.86
C LEU A 125 10.56 -4.80 14.13
N ASN A 126 11.58 -5.15 13.35
CA ASN A 126 12.87 -4.49 13.42
C ASN A 126 12.77 -3.08 12.84
N SER A 127 13.52 -2.16 13.42
CA SER A 127 13.72 -0.84 12.82
C SER A 127 14.56 -0.99 11.54
N ILE A 128 14.24 -0.18 10.53
CA ILE A 128 15.02 -0.08 9.30
C ILE A 128 15.38 1.37 9.05
N ASP A 129 16.57 1.58 8.51
CA ASP A 129 16.98 2.89 8.00
C ASP A 129 16.71 2.94 6.50
N ILE A 130 15.93 3.91 6.07
CA ILE A 130 15.43 4.01 4.70
C ILE A 130 15.65 5.41 4.13
N SER A 131 16.30 5.50 2.99
CA SER A 131 16.28 6.69 2.15
C SER A 131 15.10 6.61 1.18
N VAL A 132 14.09 7.45 1.38
CA VAL A 132 12.89 7.45 0.55
C VAL A 132 13.18 8.05 -0.82
N PRO A 133 13.05 7.29 -1.91
CA PRO A 133 13.24 7.83 -3.26
C PRO A 133 12.09 8.73 -3.68
N SER A 134 12.33 9.53 -4.73
CA SER A 134 11.32 10.43 -5.30
C SER A 134 10.17 9.65 -5.96
N ASP A 135 8.97 10.22 -5.91
CA ASP A 135 7.77 9.58 -6.47
C ASP A 135 7.78 9.58 -8.01
N PRO A 136 7.73 8.41 -8.65
CA PRO A 136 7.66 8.31 -10.11
C PRO A 136 6.42 8.96 -10.72
N SER A 137 5.32 9.08 -9.98
CA SER A 137 4.13 9.77 -10.48
C SER A 137 4.36 11.28 -10.60
N SER A 138 5.09 11.88 -9.67
CA SER A 138 5.51 13.29 -9.77
C SER A 138 6.55 13.46 -10.89
N ALA A 139 7.50 12.52 -11.01
CA ALA A 139 8.48 12.51 -12.07
C ALA A 139 7.85 12.44 -13.47
N ALA A 140 6.73 11.71 -13.62
CA ALA A 140 6.04 11.53 -14.91
C ALA A 140 5.63 12.86 -15.57
N PHE A 141 5.26 13.89 -14.80
CA PHE A 141 4.93 15.21 -15.33
C PHE A 141 6.13 15.86 -16.03
N PHE A 142 7.31 15.80 -15.41
CA PHE A 142 8.53 16.35 -15.99
C PHE A 142 9.00 15.55 -17.20
N VAL A 143 8.86 14.22 -17.15
CA VAL A 143 9.17 13.34 -18.29
C VAL A 143 8.25 13.68 -19.46
N ALA A 144 6.94 13.82 -19.23
CA ALA A 144 5.99 14.21 -20.27
C ALA A 144 6.35 15.58 -20.87
N LEU A 145 6.68 16.56 -20.03
CA LEU A 145 7.12 17.89 -20.49
C LEU A 145 8.36 17.79 -21.39
N ALA A 146 9.35 16.99 -21.00
CA ALA A 146 10.55 16.79 -21.83
C ALA A 146 10.25 16.09 -23.15
N VAL A 147 9.33 15.13 -23.17
CA VAL A 147 8.93 14.36 -24.36
C VAL A 147 8.23 15.25 -25.41
N ILE A 148 7.40 16.20 -24.98
CA ILE A 148 6.66 17.08 -25.90
C ILE A 148 7.47 18.29 -26.39
N ASN A 149 8.63 18.57 -25.80
CA ASN A 149 9.49 19.66 -26.20
C ASN A 149 10.66 19.17 -27.07
N ASN A 150 10.88 19.83 -28.21
CA ASN A 150 12.01 19.55 -29.08
C ASN A 150 13.35 19.91 -28.37
N ASN A 151 14.38 19.09 -28.64
CA ASN A 151 15.73 19.29 -28.11
C ASN A 151 15.82 19.29 -26.58
N SER A 152 14.89 18.65 -25.90
CA SER A 152 14.91 18.52 -24.46
C SER A 152 15.88 17.43 -24.00
N ASN A 153 16.61 17.72 -22.93
CA ASN A 153 17.40 16.75 -22.20
C ASN A 153 17.07 16.89 -20.72
N LEU A 154 16.50 15.83 -20.13
CA LEU A 154 16.09 15.81 -18.72
C LEU A 154 16.72 14.64 -18.00
N LYS A 155 17.42 14.94 -16.91
CA LYS A 155 17.92 13.92 -15.97
C LYS A 155 17.18 14.05 -14.64
N LEU A 156 16.52 12.98 -14.23
CA LEU A 156 15.90 12.86 -12.90
C LEU A 156 16.70 11.86 -12.07
N THR A 157 17.06 12.25 -10.86
CA THR A 157 17.87 11.42 -9.95
C THR A 157 17.05 10.93 -8.77
N ASN A 158 17.46 9.82 -8.18
CA ASN A 158 16.84 9.21 -7.01
C ASN A 158 15.33 8.96 -7.18
N VAL A 159 14.89 8.53 -8.36
CA VAL A 159 13.48 8.19 -8.65
C VAL A 159 13.24 6.72 -8.39
N LEU A 160 12.15 6.39 -7.70
CA LEU A 160 11.74 5.00 -7.46
C LEU A 160 11.46 4.27 -8.79
N LEU A 161 12.16 3.16 -9.02
CA LEU A 161 12.02 2.33 -10.22
C LEU A 161 11.20 1.04 -9.99
N ASN A 162 10.33 1.03 -8.99
CA ASN A 162 9.46 -0.12 -8.76
C ASN A 162 8.59 -0.42 -9.99
N ASN A 163 8.63 -1.67 -10.46
CA ASN A 163 7.94 -2.10 -11.68
C ASN A 163 6.42 -1.90 -11.65
N THR A 164 5.82 -1.86 -10.46
CA THR A 164 4.38 -1.58 -10.28
C THR A 164 4.04 -0.08 -10.42
N ARG A 165 5.06 0.79 -10.58
CA ARG A 165 4.90 2.26 -10.63
C ARG A 165 5.39 2.91 -11.90
N ILE A 166 6.28 2.27 -12.65
CA ILE A 166 6.94 2.84 -13.85
C ILE A 166 6.29 2.43 -15.17
N GLY A 167 5.01 2.08 -15.14
CA GLY A 167 4.27 1.69 -16.36
C GLY A 167 4.29 2.75 -17.45
N PHE A 168 4.27 4.04 -17.09
CA PHE A 168 4.34 5.16 -18.03
C PHE A 168 5.64 5.16 -18.86
N VAL A 169 6.78 4.76 -18.26
CA VAL A 169 8.06 4.64 -18.99
C VAL A 169 7.94 3.60 -20.10
N LYS A 170 7.28 2.46 -19.80
CA LYS A 170 7.06 1.40 -20.80
C LYS A 170 6.18 1.90 -21.96
N VAL A 171 5.16 2.71 -21.66
CA VAL A 171 4.28 3.30 -22.67
C VAL A 171 5.05 4.28 -23.55
N LEU A 172 5.79 5.21 -22.94
CA LEU A 172 6.57 6.21 -23.66
C LEU A 172 7.66 5.58 -24.54
N ASN A 173 8.33 4.53 -24.07
CA ASN A 173 9.29 3.77 -24.90
C ASN A 173 8.62 3.10 -26.10
N LYS A 174 7.39 2.59 -25.95
CA LYS A 174 6.60 2.08 -27.10
C LYS A 174 6.17 3.19 -28.09
N MET A 175 6.14 4.43 -27.61
CA MET A 175 5.92 5.62 -28.45
C MET A 175 7.22 6.17 -29.06
N ASN A 176 8.32 5.40 -29.02
CA ASN A 176 9.66 5.76 -29.49
C ASN A 176 10.31 6.94 -28.73
N CYS A 177 9.92 7.20 -27.50
CA CYS A 177 10.63 8.14 -26.66
C CYS A 177 11.92 7.49 -26.12
N LEU A 178 13.04 8.19 -26.22
CA LEU A 178 14.34 7.70 -25.72
C LEU A 178 14.45 7.94 -24.21
N ILE A 179 13.96 6.99 -23.42
CA ILE A 179 14.07 7.03 -21.96
C ILE A 179 14.98 5.88 -21.50
N SER A 180 16.11 6.22 -20.91
CA SER A 180 17.05 5.27 -20.34
C SER A 180 17.06 5.34 -18.82
N LYS A 181 17.41 4.24 -18.18
CA LYS A 181 17.68 4.12 -16.74
C LYS A 181 19.15 3.84 -16.55
N SER A 182 19.77 4.46 -15.56
CA SER A 182 21.17 4.27 -15.25
C SER A 182 21.40 4.27 -13.74
N ASN A 183 22.47 3.66 -13.29
CA ASN A 183 22.86 3.60 -11.87
C ASN A 183 21.74 3.04 -10.98
N GLU A 184 21.06 1.99 -11.47
CA GLU A 184 20.02 1.31 -10.70
C GLU A 184 20.64 0.63 -9.49
N SER A 185 20.05 0.81 -8.31
CA SER A 185 20.46 0.15 -7.07
C SER A 185 19.23 -0.33 -6.31
N ILE A 186 19.39 -1.39 -5.53
CA ILE A 186 18.34 -1.92 -4.67
C ILE A 186 18.74 -1.63 -3.24
N HIS A 187 17.91 -0.90 -2.52
CA HIS A 187 18.07 -0.61 -1.11
C HIS A 187 16.84 -1.11 -0.37
N ASN A 188 17.03 -2.11 0.49
CA ASN A 188 15.97 -2.71 1.31
C ASN A 188 14.77 -3.24 0.48
N GLY A 189 15.03 -3.90 -0.63
CA GLY A 189 14.03 -4.59 -1.46
C GLY A 189 13.77 -4.02 -2.82
#